data_c5f7ddcd124660ec8584158bfdb55a76
#
_entry.id   c5f7ddcd124660ec8584158bfdb55a76
#
_cell.length_a   1.000
_cell.length_b   1.000
_cell.length_c   1.000
_cell.angle_alpha   90.00
_cell.angle_beta   90.00
_cell.angle_gamma   90.00
#
_symmetry.space_group_name_H-M   'P 1'
#
loop_
_entity.id
_entity.type
_entity.pdbx_description
1 polymer ?
#
loop_
_entity_poly.entity_id
_entity_poly.type
_entity_poly.pdbx_seq_one_letter_code
_entity_poly.pdbx_strand_id
1 'polypeptide(L)'
;MNRLEEFFRDPQEPERTDDFFEIETYCGTFVVSREIALDVERRLDHLPPPRWITFHDLDGSRQRVLVRLIYRIAENTAVQRAANRAFRRARRLEEKKDRRPWEEDDDC
;
A
#
# COMPACT_ATOMS: atom_id res chain seq x y z
N MET A 1 -14.00 27.58 0.63
CA MET A 1 -14.29 26.23 0.23
C MET A 1 -15.57 25.73 0.85
N ASN A 2 -16.36 25.08 0.08
CA ASN A 2 -17.65 24.66 0.53
C ASN A 2 -17.55 23.38 1.37
N ARG A 3 -18.09 23.42 2.57
CA ARG A 3 -18.09 22.27 3.44
C ARG A 3 -18.83 21.08 2.84
N LEU A 4 -19.82 21.36 2.02
CA LEU A 4 -20.57 20.31 1.38
C LEU A 4 -19.73 19.55 0.37
N GLU A 5 -18.84 20.23 -0.29
CA GLU A 5 -17.94 19.57 -1.22
C GLU A 5 -17.00 18.62 -0.50
N GLU A 6 -16.51 19.04 0.65
CA GLU A 6 -15.68 18.16 1.44
C GLU A 6 -16.45 16.97 1.95
N PHE A 7 -17.70 17.19 2.32
CA PHE A 7 -18.54 16.13 2.83
C PHE A 7 -18.87 15.11 1.76
N PHE A 8 -19.12 15.56 0.55
CA PHE A 8 -19.44 14.68 -0.57
C PHE A 8 -18.23 14.18 -1.31
N ARG A 9 -17.10 14.66 -0.99
CA ARG A 9 -15.89 14.08 -1.49
C ARG A 9 -15.88 12.67 -1.00
N ASP A 10 -15.47 11.81 -1.86
CA ASP A 10 -15.37 10.42 -1.58
C ASP A 10 -14.98 10.20 -0.15
N PRO A 11 -15.85 9.62 0.64
CA PRO A 11 -15.54 9.34 2.03
C PRO A 11 -14.39 8.41 2.18
N GLN A 12 -13.96 7.81 1.11
CA GLN A 12 -12.83 6.97 1.16
C GLN A 12 -11.68 7.80 1.03
N GLU A 13 -11.26 8.58 1.68
CA GLU A 13 -10.05 9.13 1.58
C GLU A 13 -9.61 9.64 0.30
N PRO A 14 -9.30 10.87 0.18
CA PRO A 14 -8.74 11.43 -1.04
C PRO A 14 -7.55 10.59 -1.40
N GLU A 15 -7.50 10.20 -2.63
CA GLU A 15 -6.38 9.55 -3.15
C GLU A 15 -5.15 10.33 -2.85
N ARG A 16 -4.18 9.66 -2.28
CA ARG A 16 -2.91 10.31 -2.03
C ARG A 16 -2.27 10.63 -3.37
N THR A 17 -1.93 11.88 -3.55
CA THR A 17 -1.25 12.29 -4.76
C THR A 17 0.24 12.10 -4.64
N ASP A 18 0.73 11.94 -3.42
CA ASP A 18 2.15 11.79 -3.17
C ASP A 18 2.61 10.37 -3.33
N ASP A 19 3.85 10.20 -3.66
CA ASP A 19 4.47 8.90 -3.70
C ASP A 19 4.75 8.46 -2.26
N PHE A 20 4.62 7.19 -2.03
CA PHE A 20 4.93 6.63 -0.72
C PHE A 20 5.53 5.23 -0.89
N PHE A 21 5.98 4.67 0.20
CA PHE A 21 6.54 3.32 0.21
C PHE A 21 5.70 2.43 1.10
N GLU A 22 5.73 1.16 0.78
CA GLU A 22 5.04 0.15 1.58
C GLU A 22 6.06 -0.81 2.15
N ILE A 23 5.96 -1.03 3.45
CA ILE A 23 6.76 -2.05 4.12
C ILE A 23 5.85 -3.24 4.31
N GLU A 24 6.12 -4.31 3.57
CA GLU A 24 5.26 -5.48 3.57
C GLU A 24 5.82 -6.53 4.51
N THR A 25 4.98 -6.93 5.44
CA THR A 25 5.35 -7.95 6.43
C THR A 25 4.34 -9.07 6.40
N TYR A 26 4.67 -10.18 7.02
CA TYR A 26 3.73 -11.29 7.13
C TYR A 26 2.52 -10.97 8.01
N CYS A 27 2.58 -9.88 8.76
CA CYS A 27 1.47 -9.47 9.61
C CYS A 27 0.69 -8.30 9.03
N GLY A 28 1.08 -7.78 7.88
CA GLY A 28 0.39 -6.67 7.27
C GLY A 28 1.33 -5.73 6.53
N THR A 29 0.76 -4.69 5.98
CA THR A 29 1.51 -3.72 5.18
C THR A 29 1.42 -2.35 5.85
N PHE A 30 2.56 -1.68 5.96
CA PHE A 30 2.64 -0.34 6.52
C PHE A 30 3.01 0.64 5.43
N VAL A 31 2.32 1.77 5.40
CA VAL A 31 2.60 2.81 4.41
C VAL A 31 3.44 3.88 5.09
N VAL A 32 4.58 4.18 4.51
CA VAL A 32 5.54 5.12 5.08
C VAL A 32 6.03 6.12 4.04
N SER A 33 6.60 7.21 4.51
CA SER A 33 7.21 8.19 3.62
C SER A 33 8.51 7.64 3.05
N ARG A 34 8.98 8.30 2.01
CA ARG A 34 10.27 7.93 1.42
C ARG A 34 11.41 7.97 2.42
N GLU A 35 11.43 9.01 3.24
CA GLU A 35 12.48 9.18 4.23
C GLU A 35 12.50 8.04 5.24
N ILE A 36 11.33 7.66 5.70
CA ILE A 36 11.20 6.55 6.64
C ILE A 36 11.62 5.24 5.98
N ALA A 37 11.20 5.03 4.74
CA ALA A 37 11.57 3.81 4.02
C ALA A 37 13.08 3.69 3.85
N LEU A 38 13.74 4.78 3.49
CA LEU A 38 15.18 4.77 3.33
C LEU A 38 15.89 4.52 4.66
N ASP A 39 15.38 5.09 5.73
CA ASP A 39 15.92 4.84 7.06
C ASP A 39 15.77 3.38 7.47
N VAL A 40 14.61 2.80 7.19
CA VAL A 40 14.37 1.40 7.49
C VAL A 40 15.31 0.52 6.68
N GLU A 41 15.46 0.78 5.38
CA GLU A 41 16.38 0.02 4.56
C GLU A 41 17.81 0.07 5.09
N ARG A 42 18.25 1.24 5.50
CA ARG A 42 19.58 1.41 6.05
C ARG A 42 19.77 0.58 7.31
N ARG A 43 18.74 0.54 8.17
CA ARG A 43 18.80 -0.26 9.39
C ARG A 43 18.81 -1.74 9.09
N LEU A 44 18.05 -2.16 8.08
CA LEU A 44 18.03 -3.57 7.68
C LEU A 44 19.36 -4.04 7.12
N ASP A 45 20.11 -3.13 6.50
CA ASP A 45 21.41 -3.46 5.92
C ASP A 45 22.52 -3.49 6.95
N HIS A 46 22.23 -3.13 8.17
CA HIS A 46 23.23 -3.16 9.23
C HIS A 46 23.59 -4.59 9.61
N LEU A 47 24.85 -4.80 9.94
CA LEU A 47 25.34 -6.13 10.34
C LEU A 47 25.87 -6.10 11.77
N PRO A 48 25.30 -6.88 12.67
CA PRO A 48 24.15 -7.74 12.48
C PRO A 48 22.86 -6.93 12.36
N PRO A 49 21.84 -7.43 11.66
CA PRO A 49 20.61 -6.69 11.54
C PRO A 49 19.90 -6.60 12.89
N PRO A 50 19.21 -5.50 13.16
CA PRO A 50 18.47 -5.37 14.40
C PRO A 50 17.33 -6.37 14.45
N ARG A 51 16.92 -6.75 15.63
CA ARG A 51 15.80 -7.66 15.79
C ARG A 51 14.48 -6.95 15.60
N TRP A 52 14.41 -5.72 16.08
CA TRP A 52 13.22 -4.88 15.99
C TRP A 52 13.58 -3.55 15.38
N ILE A 53 12.64 -2.96 14.66
CA ILE A 53 12.75 -1.59 14.21
C ILE A 53 11.49 -0.83 14.57
N THR A 54 11.64 0.46 14.78
CA THR A 54 10.51 1.34 15.09
C THR A 54 10.49 2.45 14.06
N PHE A 55 9.30 2.75 13.56
CA PHE A 55 9.13 3.85 12.62
C PHE A 55 7.71 4.41 12.75
N HIS A 56 7.48 5.56 12.13
CA HIS A 56 6.15 6.15 12.07
C HIS A 56 5.61 5.96 10.65
N ASP A 57 4.36 5.52 10.57
CA ASP A 57 3.71 5.39 9.27
C ASP A 57 3.18 6.75 8.80
N LEU A 58 2.55 6.78 7.63
CA LEU A 58 2.03 8.04 7.09
C LEU A 58 0.91 8.64 7.91
N ASP A 59 0.25 7.84 8.72
CA ASP A 59 -0.79 8.33 9.60
C ASP A 59 -0.24 8.87 10.91
N GLY A 60 1.07 8.77 11.09
CA GLY A 60 1.71 9.22 12.30
C GLY A 60 1.74 8.21 13.42
N SER A 61 1.25 7.02 13.17
CA SER A 61 1.25 5.96 14.18
C SER A 61 2.63 5.33 14.30
N ARG A 62 3.05 5.12 15.52
CA ARG A 62 4.33 4.48 15.78
C ARG A 62 4.18 2.98 15.65
N GLN A 63 5.02 2.38 14.84
CA GLN A 63 5.02 0.95 14.62
C GLN A 63 6.33 0.33 15.06
N ARG A 64 6.26 -0.79 15.73
CA ARG A 64 7.43 -1.56 16.10
C ARG A 64 7.29 -2.94 15.50
N VAL A 65 8.23 -3.31 14.67
CA VAL A 65 8.11 -4.51 13.84
C VAL A 65 9.33 -5.39 13.97
N LEU A 66 9.10 -6.70 14.01
CA LEU A 66 10.19 -7.68 13.95
C LEU A 66 10.78 -7.68 12.55
N VAL A 67 12.06 -7.46 12.45
CA VAL A 67 12.76 -7.37 11.17
C VAL A 67 12.58 -8.62 10.33
N ARG A 68 12.62 -9.77 10.96
CA ARG A 68 12.48 -11.04 10.23
C ARG A 68 11.13 -11.22 9.55
N LEU A 69 10.13 -10.45 9.93
CA LEU A 69 8.82 -10.53 9.31
C LEU A 69 8.69 -9.64 8.09
N ILE A 70 9.64 -8.76 7.87
CA ILE A 70 9.64 -7.88 6.71
C ILE A 70 10.20 -8.65 5.52
N TYR A 71 9.42 -8.76 4.47
CA TYR A 71 9.90 -9.46 3.29
C TYR A 71 10.02 -8.57 2.06
N ARG A 72 9.48 -7.37 2.09
CA ARG A 72 9.54 -6.48 0.94
C ARG A 72 9.34 -5.03 1.33
N ILE A 73 10.06 -4.14 0.67
CA ILE A 73 9.83 -2.72 0.74
C ILE A 73 9.64 -2.26 -0.70
N ALA A 74 8.49 -1.72 -1.01
CA ALA A 74 8.14 -1.35 -2.37
C ALA A 74 7.74 0.10 -2.48
N GLU A 75 8.17 0.73 -3.56
CA GLU A 75 7.76 2.07 -3.86
C GLU A 75 6.36 2.04 -4.49
N ASN A 76 5.53 2.97 -4.08
CA ASN A 76 4.18 3.06 -4.61
C ASN A 76 3.93 4.49 -5.07
N THR A 77 4.04 4.71 -6.36
CA THR A 77 3.84 6.03 -6.93
C THR A 77 2.40 6.22 -7.37
N ALA A 78 1.99 7.48 -7.48
CA ALA A 78 0.65 7.79 -7.97
C ALA A 78 0.44 7.22 -9.37
N VAL A 79 1.47 7.26 -10.19
CA VAL A 79 1.40 6.71 -11.55
C VAL A 79 1.17 5.21 -11.53
N GLN A 80 1.90 4.51 -10.68
CA GLN A 80 1.74 3.07 -10.55
C GLN A 80 0.35 2.70 -10.06
N ARG A 81 -0.18 3.45 -9.10
CA ARG A 81 -1.53 3.21 -8.61
C ARG A 81 -2.57 3.40 -9.69
N ALA A 82 -2.42 4.44 -10.50
CA ALA A 82 -3.33 4.69 -11.61
C ALA A 82 -3.26 3.58 -12.65
N ALA A 83 -2.07 3.14 -12.98
CA ALA A 83 -1.87 2.06 -13.94
C ALA A 83 -2.48 0.76 -13.42
N ASN A 84 -2.28 0.47 -12.15
CA ASN A 84 -2.84 -0.74 -11.55
C ASN A 84 -4.36 -0.73 -11.54
N ARG A 85 -4.97 0.41 -11.27
CA ARG A 85 -6.42 0.53 -11.31
C ARG A 85 -6.95 0.30 -12.72
N ALA A 86 -6.30 0.88 -13.71
CA ALA A 86 -6.69 0.70 -15.09
C ALA A 86 -6.57 -0.76 -15.53
N PHE A 87 -5.48 -1.40 -15.14
CA PHE A 87 -5.25 -2.79 -15.44
C PHE A 87 -6.31 -3.69 -14.81
N ARG A 88 -6.63 -3.47 -13.55
CA ARG A 88 -7.66 -4.24 -12.85
C ARG A 88 -9.02 -4.06 -13.50
N ARG A 89 -9.33 -2.85 -13.92
CA ARG A 89 -10.60 -2.57 -14.57
C ARG A 89 -10.71 -3.30 -15.89
N ALA A 90 -9.68 -3.25 -16.69
CA ALA A 90 -9.64 -3.95 -17.97
C ALA A 90 -9.78 -5.45 -17.77
N ARG A 91 -9.08 -5.98 -16.80
CA ARG A 91 -9.13 -7.39 -16.50
C ARG A 91 -10.52 -7.85 -16.05
N ARG A 92 -11.19 -7.04 -15.24
CA ARG A 92 -12.55 -7.36 -14.84
C ARG A 92 -13.51 -7.41 -16.01
N LEU A 93 -13.35 -6.49 -16.95
CA LEU A 93 -14.20 -6.48 -18.12
C LEU A 93 -13.99 -7.73 -18.97
N GLU A 94 -12.76 -8.16 -19.14
CA GLU A 94 -12.47 -9.39 -19.84
C GLU A 94 -13.04 -10.60 -19.14
N GLU A 95 -12.87 -10.69 -17.87
CA GLU A 95 -13.41 -11.79 -17.09
C GLU A 95 -14.93 -11.85 -17.18
N LYS A 96 -15.58 -10.71 -17.22
CA LYS A 96 -17.01 -10.67 -17.39
C LYS A 96 -17.44 -11.19 -18.74
N LYS A 97 -16.66 -10.91 -19.77
CA LYS A 97 -16.99 -11.39 -21.13
C LYS A 97 -16.86 -12.89 -21.26
N ASP A 98 -15.82 -13.43 -20.64
CA ASP A 98 -15.52 -14.85 -20.76
C ASP A 98 -16.15 -15.71 -19.69
N ARG A 99 -16.80 -15.10 -18.75
CA ARG A 99 -17.34 -15.83 -17.63
C ARG A 99 -18.50 -16.72 -18.07
N ARG A 100 -18.39 -17.96 -17.76
CA ARG A 100 -19.45 -18.90 -17.99
C ARG A 100 -20.50 -18.78 -16.90
N PRO A 101 -21.78 -19.00 -17.20
CA PRO A 101 -22.83 -18.82 -16.21
C PRO A 101 -22.66 -19.65 -14.95
N TRP A 102 -22.00 -20.80 -15.06
CA TRP A 102 -21.83 -21.68 -13.91
C TRP A 102 -20.55 -21.45 -13.15
N GLU A 103 -19.71 -20.54 -13.61
CA GLU A 103 -18.52 -20.22 -12.89
C GLU A 103 -18.83 -19.12 -11.91
N GLU A 104 -18.74 -19.43 -10.64
CA GLU A 104 -18.94 -18.44 -9.66
C GLU A 104 -17.67 -17.70 -9.42
N ASP A 105 -17.86 -16.47 -9.04
CA ASP A 105 -16.79 -15.64 -8.72
C ASP A 105 -16.31 -16.02 -7.37
N ASP A 106 -15.27 -16.73 -7.34
CA ASP A 106 -14.65 -17.02 -6.10
C ASP A 106 -13.82 -15.87 -5.66
N ASP A 107 -14.41 -14.80 -5.42
CA ASP A 107 -13.66 -13.69 -4.94
C ASP A 107 -13.23 -13.95 -3.56
N CYS A 108 -12.04 -14.12 -3.41
CA CYS A 108 -11.50 -14.07 -2.09
C CYS A 108 -11.61 -12.70 -1.53
#